data_31d5fde8899017b55aa26d82b238ff1f
#
_entry.id   31d5fde8899017b55aa26d82b238ff1f
#
_cell.length_a   1.000
_cell.length_b   1.000
_cell.length_c   1.000
_cell.angle_alpha   90.00
_cell.angle_beta   90.00
_cell.angle_gamma   90.00
#
_symmetry.space_group_name_H-M   'P 1'
#
loop_
_entity.id
_entity.type
_entity.pdbx_description
1 polymer ?
#
loop_
_entity_poly.entity_id
_entity_poly.type
_entity_poly.pdbx_seq_one_letter_code
_entity_poly.pdbx_strand_id
1 'polypeptide(L)'
;MSIHDVTAGNRAPHEFNVIIEIPMSAEPIKYEVDKQTGALFVDRFMMTAMHYPANYGYVPQTVGEDDDPVDVLVHTPFPLLPGVVVRCRAVGVLRMEDESGGDAKVLAVPTDDICPLFEHWKSIADVPEIRLRQIQHFFEHYKDLEAGKWVKIIGWAGVDVAHAEVLNGIKRFQAERRAPAG
;
A
#
# COMPACT_ATOMS: atom_id res chain seq x y z
N MET A 1 -4.43 -19.60 13.18
CA MET A 1 -4.22 -19.01 11.84
C MET A 1 -3.53 -17.68 12.07
N SER A 2 -2.33 -17.53 11.53
CA SER A 2 -1.50 -16.32 11.71
C SER A 2 -1.75 -15.38 10.55
N ILE A 3 -1.50 -14.08 10.74
CA ILE A 3 -1.49 -13.09 9.66
C ILE A 3 -0.51 -13.48 8.55
N HIS A 4 0.54 -14.24 8.87
CA HIS A 4 1.51 -14.78 7.92
C HIS A 4 0.96 -15.86 6.99
N ASP A 5 -0.19 -16.47 7.34
CA ASP A 5 -0.85 -17.46 6.48
C ASP A 5 -1.71 -16.79 5.40
N VAL A 6 -1.91 -15.46 5.50
CA VAL A 6 -2.66 -14.70 4.51
C VAL A 6 -1.81 -14.56 3.24
N THR A 7 -2.36 -15.00 2.11
CA THR A 7 -1.71 -14.88 0.80
C THR A 7 -2.14 -13.62 0.07
N ALA A 8 -1.42 -13.26 -0.99
CA ALA A 8 -1.84 -12.17 -1.89
C ALA A 8 -3.22 -12.39 -2.51
N GLY A 9 -3.75 -13.61 -2.49
CA GLY A 9 -5.05 -13.98 -3.05
C GLY A 9 -4.93 -14.73 -4.39
N ASN A 10 -5.90 -15.61 -4.66
CA ASN A 10 -5.87 -16.51 -5.83
C ASN A 10 -6.14 -15.80 -7.17
N ARG A 11 -6.62 -14.55 -7.13
CA ARG A 11 -6.92 -13.75 -8.33
C ARG A 11 -5.94 -12.60 -8.54
N ALA A 12 -4.87 -12.54 -7.72
CA ALA A 12 -3.82 -11.54 -7.92
C ALA A 12 -3.19 -11.70 -9.31
N PRO A 13 -2.86 -10.58 -10.00
CA PRO A 13 -2.88 -9.20 -9.54
C PRO A 13 -4.23 -8.46 -9.75
N HIS A 14 -5.26 -9.09 -10.30
CA HIS A 14 -6.53 -8.43 -10.62
C HIS A 14 -7.40 -8.17 -9.37
N GLU A 15 -7.43 -9.12 -8.46
CA GLU A 15 -7.97 -8.98 -7.12
C GLU A 15 -6.96 -9.57 -6.14
N PHE A 16 -6.65 -8.83 -5.09
CA PHE A 16 -5.63 -9.20 -4.12
C PHE A 16 -6.05 -8.80 -2.71
N ASN A 17 -5.50 -9.50 -1.73
CA ASN A 17 -5.68 -9.19 -0.33
C ASN A 17 -4.74 -8.07 0.09
N VAL A 18 -5.22 -7.18 0.94
CA VAL A 18 -4.43 -6.14 1.59
C VAL A 18 -4.61 -6.27 3.10
N ILE A 19 -3.51 -6.28 3.84
CA ILE A 19 -3.51 -6.17 5.29
C ILE A 19 -3.35 -4.70 5.62
N ILE A 20 -4.29 -4.14 6.38
CA ILE A 20 -4.28 -2.73 6.77
C ILE A 20 -3.40 -2.55 8.01
N GLU A 21 -2.50 -1.58 7.97
CA GLU A 21 -1.65 -1.19 9.10
C GLU A 21 -2.08 0.14 9.69
N ILE A 22 -2.45 1.11 8.83
CA ILE A 22 -2.77 2.47 9.26
C ILE A 22 -4.14 2.85 8.69
N PRO A 23 -5.11 3.20 9.55
CA PRO A 23 -6.41 3.67 9.11
C PRO A 23 -6.35 4.99 8.35
N MET A 24 -7.26 5.19 7.40
CA MET A 24 -7.51 6.51 6.82
C MET A 24 -7.82 7.54 7.90
N SER A 25 -7.27 8.73 7.77
CA SER A 25 -7.40 9.85 8.72
C SER A 25 -6.83 9.59 10.12
N ALA A 26 -6.02 8.52 10.27
CA ALA A 26 -5.29 8.28 11.52
C ALA A 26 -4.26 9.37 11.80
N GLU A 27 -3.93 9.51 13.07
CA GLU A 27 -2.82 10.35 13.55
C GLU A 27 -1.50 9.94 12.84
N PRO A 28 -0.51 10.85 12.78
CA PRO A 28 0.75 10.61 12.07
C PRO A 28 1.67 9.63 12.83
N ILE A 29 1.18 8.43 13.03
CA ILE A 29 1.91 7.32 13.62
C ILE A 29 2.10 6.25 12.56
N LYS A 30 3.35 5.85 12.29
CA LYS A 30 3.64 4.73 11.42
C LYS A 30 3.52 3.44 12.22
N TYR A 31 2.64 2.56 11.78
CA TYR A 31 2.49 1.21 12.27
C TYR A 31 2.98 0.22 11.22
N GLU A 32 3.59 -0.86 11.67
CA GLU A 32 4.05 -1.96 10.80
C GLU A 32 3.71 -3.30 11.44
N VAL A 33 3.32 -4.25 10.61
CA VAL A 33 3.17 -5.65 11.03
C VAL A 33 4.55 -6.30 11.07
N ASP A 34 4.97 -6.71 12.27
CA ASP A 34 6.25 -7.41 12.44
C ASP A 34 6.25 -8.75 11.71
N LYS A 35 7.24 -8.95 10.83
CA LYS A 35 7.35 -10.13 9.96
C LYS A 35 7.58 -11.44 10.73
N GLN A 36 7.98 -11.40 12.01
CA GLN A 36 8.23 -12.58 12.83
C GLN A 36 7.04 -12.98 13.68
N THR A 37 6.44 -12.01 14.35
CA THR A 37 5.36 -12.24 15.32
C THR A 37 3.96 -12.05 14.75
N GLY A 38 3.82 -11.27 13.67
CA GLY A 38 2.54 -10.84 13.09
C GLY A 38 1.80 -9.83 13.95
N ALA A 39 2.44 -9.30 14.99
CA ALA A 39 1.87 -8.23 15.80
C ALA A 39 2.10 -6.87 15.13
N LEU A 40 1.15 -5.95 15.36
CA LEU A 40 1.28 -4.57 14.91
C LEU A 40 2.15 -3.79 15.89
N PHE A 41 3.23 -3.21 15.40
CA PHE A 41 4.15 -2.39 16.17
C PHE A 41 4.03 -0.92 15.78
N VAL A 42 4.33 -0.03 16.72
CA VAL A 42 4.64 1.36 16.39
C VAL A 42 6.07 1.41 15.88
N ASP A 43 6.25 1.74 14.60
CA ASP A 43 7.57 1.98 14.01
C ASP A 43 8.09 3.34 14.49
N ARG A 44 7.34 4.41 14.22
CA ARG A 44 7.70 5.76 14.68
C ARG A 44 6.52 6.71 14.70
N PHE A 45 6.69 7.82 15.43
CA PHE A 45 5.84 9.00 15.31
C PHE A 45 6.40 9.88 14.19
N MET A 46 5.60 10.16 13.18
CA MET A 46 6.02 11.03 12.08
C MET A 46 5.95 12.50 12.51
N MET A 47 6.94 13.30 12.09
CA MET A 47 7.05 14.71 12.46
C MET A 47 6.18 15.61 11.54
N THR A 48 5.02 15.16 11.14
CA THR A 48 4.06 15.91 10.32
C THR A 48 2.76 16.13 11.07
N ALA A 49 2.01 17.18 10.70
CA ALA A 49 0.65 17.42 11.18
C ALA A 49 -0.42 16.84 10.23
N MET A 50 0.00 16.18 9.13
CA MET A 50 -0.91 15.59 8.16
C MET A 50 -1.39 14.21 8.62
N HIS A 51 -2.62 13.86 8.22
CA HIS A 51 -3.22 12.55 8.42
C HIS A 51 -3.11 11.71 7.14
N TYR A 52 -3.09 10.39 7.27
CA TYR A 52 -3.09 9.49 6.13
C TYR A 52 -4.33 9.71 5.24
N PRO A 53 -4.15 9.92 3.93
CA PRO A 53 -5.27 10.27 3.02
C PRO A 53 -6.16 9.08 2.65
N ALA A 54 -5.68 7.85 2.87
CA ALA A 54 -6.38 6.58 2.64
C ALA A 54 -5.92 5.57 3.68
N ASN A 55 -6.59 4.41 3.80
CA ASN A 55 -6.05 3.34 4.60
C ASN A 55 -4.75 2.85 3.96
N TYR A 56 -3.72 2.70 4.75
CA TYR A 56 -2.41 2.22 4.31
C TYR A 56 -2.17 0.81 4.79
N GLY A 57 -1.60 -0.01 3.94
CA GLY A 57 -1.26 -1.38 4.24
C GLY A 57 -0.46 -2.00 3.10
N TYR A 58 -0.40 -3.30 3.05
CA TYR A 58 0.44 -4.01 2.09
C TYR A 58 -0.23 -5.27 1.53
N VAL A 59 0.26 -5.74 0.38
CA VAL A 59 -0.10 -7.04 -0.18
C VAL A 59 0.74 -8.12 0.50
N PRO A 60 0.13 -9.08 1.23
CA PRO A 60 0.89 -10.13 1.90
C PRO A 60 1.58 -11.06 0.91
N GLN A 61 2.72 -11.63 1.32
CA GLN A 61 3.55 -12.52 0.50
C GLN A 61 4.02 -11.87 -0.81
N THR A 62 4.42 -10.60 -0.71
CA THR A 62 5.10 -9.85 -1.77
C THR A 62 6.39 -9.24 -1.25
N VAL A 63 7.29 -8.85 -2.18
CA VAL A 63 8.51 -8.07 -1.91
C VAL A 63 8.61 -6.98 -2.97
N GLY A 64 8.67 -5.73 -2.54
CA GLY A 64 8.86 -4.54 -3.37
C GLY A 64 10.31 -4.37 -3.86
N GLU A 65 10.62 -3.20 -4.40
CA GLU A 65 12.00 -2.86 -4.83
C GLU A 65 12.87 -2.42 -3.64
N ASP A 66 12.26 -2.05 -2.55
CA ASP A 66 12.87 -1.62 -1.28
C ASP A 66 12.99 -2.75 -0.24
N ASP A 67 12.78 -4.02 -0.65
CA ASP A 67 12.77 -5.22 0.20
C ASP A 67 11.60 -5.29 1.22
N ASP A 68 10.67 -4.33 1.19
CA ASP A 68 9.42 -4.37 1.95
C ASP A 68 8.26 -4.93 1.10
N PRO A 69 7.15 -5.37 1.70
CA PRO A 69 5.98 -5.79 0.94
C PRO A 69 5.43 -4.65 0.05
N VAL A 70 4.74 -5.01 -1.03
CA VAL A 70 4.12 -4.02 -1.92
C VAL A 70 3.07 -3.20 -1.17
N ASP A 71 3.29 -1.91 -1.09
CA ASP A 71 2.44 -0.94 -0.40
C ASP A 71 1.15 -0.63 -1.15
N VAL A 72 0.06 -0.51 -0.40
CA VAL A 72 -1.27 -0.23 -0.95
C VAL A 72 -1.99 0.86 -0.15
N LEU A 73 -2.54 1.81 -0.89
CA LEU A 73 -3.50 2.81 -0.40
C LEU A 73 -4.91 2.33 -0.74
N VAL A 74 -5.68 1.95 0.27
CA VAL A 74 -7.05 1.47 0.08
C VAL A 74 -8.03 2.59 0.37
N HIS A 75 -8.70 3.09 -0.69
CA HIS A 75 -9.75 4.08 -0.53
C HIS A 75 -11.07 3.42 -0.17
N THR A 76 -11.67 3.87 0.94
CA THR A 76 -12.93 3.34 1.49
C THR A 76 -13.80 4.50 2.01
N PRO A 77 -15.11 4.30 2.22
CA PRO A 77 -15.97 5.35 2.79
C PRO A 77 -15.68 5.62 4.27
N PHE A 78 -15.06 4.66 4.98
CA PHE A 78 -14.75 4.75 6.41
C PHE A 78 -13.36 4.18 6.70
N PRO A 79 -12.67 4.62 7.77
CA PRO A 79 -11.42 4.02 8.20
C PRO A 79 -11.60 2.54 8.53
N LEU A 80 -10.64 1.71 8.13
CA LEU A 80 -10.58 0.30 8.46
C LEU A 80 -9.74 0.08 9.72
N LEU A 81 -10.05 -0.96 10.48
CA LEU A 81 -9.25 -1.32 11.65
C LEU A 81 -7.87 -1.86 11.23
N PRO A 82 -6.79 -1.56 11.97
CA PRO A 82 -5.49 -2.19 11.75
C PRO A 82 -5.56 -3.71 11.93
N GLY A 83 -4.80 -4.44 11.12
CA GLY A 83 -4.73 -5.90 11.12
C GLY A 83 -5.86 -6.61 10.36
N VAL A 84 -6.86 -5.87 9.85
CA VAL A 84 -7.89 -6.51 9.00
C VAL A 84 -7.37 -6.77 7.60
N VAL A 85 -7.92 -7.82 6.99
CA VAL A 85 -7.68 -8.15 5.59
C VAL A 85 -8.86 -7.69 4.75
N VAL A 86 -8.59 -6.95 3.69
CA VAL A 86 -9.60 -6.54 2.72
C VAL A 86 -9.20 -6.97 1.32
N ARG A 87 -10.13 -7.58 0.58
CA ARG A 87 -9.91 -7.92 -0.83
C ARG A 87 -10.15 -6.69 -1.68
N CYS A 88 -9.15 -6.34 -2.49
CA CYS A 88 -9.09 -5.11 -3.27
C CYS A 88 -8.84 -5.39 -4.76
N ARG A 89 -9.09 -4.37 -5.57
CA ARG A 89 -8.61 -4.25 -6.95
C ARG A 89 -7.91 -2.91 -7.13
N ALA A 90 -6.84 -2.90 -7.93
CA ALA A 90 -6.11 -1.68 -8.22
C ALA A 90 -6.92 -0.75 -9.14
N VAL A 91 -6.72 0.56 -8.97
CA VAL A 91 -7.16 1.62 -9.89
C VAL A 91 -5.98 2.38 -10.48
N GLY A 92 -4.79 2.23 -9.94
CA GLY A 92 -3.54 2.79 -10.43
C GLY A 92 -2.42 2.71 -9.39
N VAL A 93 -1.33 3.44 -9.61
CA VAL A 93 -0.17 3.46 -8.72
C VAL A 93 0.49 4.84 -8.72
N LEU A 94 0.83 5.35 -7.55
CA LEU A 94 1.71 6.49 -7.37
C LEU A 94 3.15 6.00 -7.35
N ARG A 95 3.95 6.44 -8.31
CA ARG A 95 5.38 6.14 -8.38
C ARG A 95 6.18 7.26 -7.74
N MET A 96 7.09 6.90 -6.87
CA MET A 96 7.95 7.84 -6.17
C MET A 96 9.32 7.20 -5.91
N GLU A 97 10.27 8.02 -5.50
CA GLU A 97 11.61 7.63 -5.05
C GLU A 97 11.87 8.29 -3.71
N ASP A 98 12.59 7.60 -2.85
CA ASP A 98 13.09 8.15 -1.59
C ASP A 98 14.54 7.73 -1.37
N GLU A 99 15.06 7.96 -0.15
CA GLU A 99 16.43 7.62 0.21
C GLU A 99 16.77 6.12 0.10
N SER A 100 15.76 5.25 0.06
CA SER A 100 15.91 3.78 -0.06
C SER A 100 15.80 3.30 -1.50
N GLY A 101 15.32 4.15 -2.42
CA GLY A 101 15.18 3.83 -3.83
C GLY A 101 13.78 4.04 -4.39
N GLY A 102 13.38 3.21 -5.35
CA GLY A 102 12.04 3.22 -5.94
C GLY A 102 11.00 2.76 -4.92
N ASP A 103 9.96 3.56 -4.77
CA ASP A 103 8.86 3.30 -3.85
C ASP A 103 7.54 3.54 -4.60
N ALA A 104 6.71 2.51 -4.69
CA ALA A 104 5.45 2.54 -5.40
C ALA A 104 4.29 2.31 -4.42
N LYS A 105 3.26 3.18 -4.48
CA LYS A 105 2.05 3.04 -3.68
C LYS A 105 0.88 2.69 -4.58
N VAL A 106 0.45 1.43 -4.57
CA VAL A 106 -0.73 1.00 -5.34
C VAL A 106 -1.97 1.66 -4.76
N LEU A 107 -2.74 2.36 -5.60
CA LEU A 107 -4.06 2.86 -5.22
C LEU A 107 -5.11 1.80 -5.55
N ALA A 108 -5.87 1.39 -4.55
CA ALA A 108 -6.88 0.34 -4.67
C ALA A 108 -8.19 0.73 -4.00
N VAL A 109 -9.23 0.03 -4.38
CA VAL A 109 -10.55 0.04 -3.73
C VAL A 109 -10.95 -1.39 -3.39
N PRO A 110 -11.82 -1.63 -2.40
CA PRO A 110 -12.37 -2.96 -2.17
C PRO A 110 -13.06 -3.49 -3.43
N THR A 111 -13.09 -4.81 -3.59
CA THR A 111 -13.85 -5.45 -4.67
C THR A 111 -15.33 -5.07 -4.60
N ASP A 112 -16.01 -5.08 -5.74
CA ASP A 112 -17.36 -4.53 -5.87
C ASP A 112 -18.40 -5.30 -5.01
N ASP A 113 -18.14 -6.56 -4.67
CA ASP A 113 -18.95 -7.38 -3.75
C ASP A 113 -18.75 -6.96 -2.26
N ILE A 114 -17.63 -6.37 -1.91
CA ILE A 114 -17.38 -5.84 -0.56
C ILE A 114 -17.87 -4.39 -0.45
N CYS A 115 -17.62 -3.56 -1.47
CA CYS A 115 -18.00 -2.16 -1.48
C CYS A 115 -18.38 -1.68 -2.90
N PRO A 116 -19.65 -1.66 -3.27
CA PRO A 116 -20.07 -1.25 -4.62
C PRO A 116 -19.96 0.26 -4.87
N LEU A 117 -19.67 1.08 -3.85
CA LEU A 117 -19.59 2.53 -3.99
C LEU A 117 -18.53 3.00 -4.99
N PHE A 118 -17.51 2.19 -5.22
CA PHE A 118 -16.40 2.50 -6.12
C PHE A 118 -16.38 1.64 -7.39
N GLU A 119 -17.48 0.95 -7.71
CA GLU A 119 -17.56 0.09 -8.89
C GLU A 119 -17.21 0.81 -10.20
N HIS A 120 -17.49 2.12 -10.26
CA HIS A 120 -17.17 2.98 -11.41
C HIS A 120 -15.69 3.41 -11.49
N TRP A 121 -14.89 3.22 -10.44
CA TRP A 121 -13.45 3.52 -10.45
C TRP A 121 -12.69 2.35 -11.08
N LYS A 122 -12.50 2.38 -12.39
CA LYS A 122 -11.76 1.34 -13.13
C LYS A 122 -10.32 1.75 -13.46
N SER A 123 -10.02 3.04 -13.35
CA SER A 123 -8.72 3.63 -13.68
C SER A 123 -8.46 4.91 -12.86
N ILE A 124 -7.24 5.42 -12.93
CA ILE A 124 -6.88 6.72 -12.33
C ILE A 124 -7.77 7.86 -12.84
N ALA A 125 -8.22 7.81 -14.09
CA ALA A 125 -9.07 8.84 -14.66
C ALA A 125 -10.45 8.93 -14.01
N ASP A 126 -10.90 7.87 -13.35
CA ASP A 126 -12.20 7.82 -12.68
C ASP A 126 -12.13 8.36 -11.24
N VAL A 127 -10.90 8.49 -10.70
CA VAL A 127 -10.68 9.00 -9.33
C VAL A 127 -10.77 10.52 -9.35
N PRO A 128 -11.55 11.16 -8.45
CA PRO A 128 -11.57 12.60 -8.37
C PRO A 128 -10.18 13.21 -8.21
N GLU A 129 -9.82 14.17 -9.06
CA GLU A 129 -8.48 14.77 -9.08
C GLU A 129 -8.03 15.26 -7.71
N ILE A 130 -8.95 15.83 -6.91
CA ILE A 130 -8.63 16.30 -5.57
C ILE A 130 -8.12 15.17 -4.66
N ARG A 131 -8.61 13.93 -4.83
CA ARG A 131 -8.15 12.78 -4.06
C ARG A 131 -6.73 12.37 -4.46
N LEU A 132 -6.44 12.33 -5.74
CA LEU A 132 -5.09 12.07 -6.24
C LEU A 132 -4.11 13.11 -5.73
N ARG A 133 -4.48 14.39 -5.77
CA ARG A 133 -3.67 15.50 -5.27
C ARG A 133 -3.45 15.44 -3.76
N GLN A 134 -4.46 15.06 -2.96
CA GLN A 134 -4.31 14.88 -1.51
C GLN A 134 -3.31 13.76 -1.19
N ILE A 135 -3.40 12.62 -1.89
CA ILE A 135 -2.47 11.51 -1.72
C ILE A 135 -1.06 11.92 -2.10
N GLN A 136 -0.89 12.53 -3.27
CA GLN A 136 0.41 12.99 -3.74
C GLN A 136 1.02 14.00 -2.77
N HIS A 137 0.26 15.00 -2.35
CA HIS A 137 0.71 16.03 -1.41
C HIS A 137 1.18 15.43 -0.06
N PHE A 138 0.43 14.43 0.45
CA PHE A 138 0.83 13.75 1.67
C PHE A 138 2.21 13.10 1.52
N PHE A 139 2.42 12.27 0.51
CA PHE A 139 3.68 11.57 0.31
C PHE A 139 4.84 12.51 -0.09
N GLU A 140 4.56 13.60 -0.77
CA GLU A 140 5.56 14.61 -1.13
C GLU A 140 6.12 15.33 0.11
N HIS A 141 5.31 15.48 1.18
CA HIS A 141 5.65 16.34 2.32
C HIS A 141 5.72 15.64 3.68
N TYR A 142 5.29 14.40 3.81
CA TYR A 142 5.18 13.76 5.12
C TYR A 142 6.53 13.52 5.82
N LYS A 143 7.64 13.52 5.07
CA LYS A 143 9.01 13.40 5.58
C LYS A 143 9.78 14.74 5.68
N ASP A 144 9.20 15.87 5.31
CA ASP A 144 9.91 17.17 5.22
C ASP A 144 10.61 17.61 6.52
N LEU A 145 10.06 17.21 7.66
CA LEU A 145 10.62 17.54 8.99
C LEU A 145 11.51 16.43 9.56
N GLU A 146 11.75 15.35 8.81
CA GLU A 146 12.64 14.26 9.22
C GLU A 146 14.04 14.47 8.62
N ALA A 147 15.06 14.60 9.47
CA ALA A 147 16.42 14.89 9.03
C ALA A 147 16.97 13.78 8.11
N GLY A 148 17.50 14.18 6.95
CA GLY A 148 18.13 13.28 5.99
C GLY A 148 17.15 12.47 5.13
N LYS A 149 15.85 12.68 5.31
CA LYS A 149 14.81 12.02 4.51
C LYS A 149 14.29 12.94 3.41
N TRP A 150 13.90 12.34 2.30
CA TRP A 150 13.32 13.05 1.17
C TRP A 150 12.39 12.14 0.39
N VAL A 151 11.49 12.73 -0.38
CA VAL A 151 10.64 12.04 -1.33
C VAL A 151 10.61 12.82 -2.63
N LYS A 152 10.65 12.12 -3.75
CA LYS A 152 10.46 12.66 -5.09
C LYS A 152 9.33 11.94 -5.77
N ILE A 153 8.27 12.65 -6.06
CA ILE A 153 7.14 12.10 -6.83
C ILE A 153 7.54 12.01 -8.31
N ILE A 154 7.36 10.81 -8.88
CA ILE A 154 7.51 10.57 -10.33
C ILE A 154 6.18 10.83 -11.02
N GLY A 155 5.06 10.38 -10.42
CA GLY A 155 3.71 10.61 -10.91
C GLY A 155 2.82 9.37 -10.85
N TRP A 156 1.59 9.55 -11.30
CA TRP A 156 0.59 8.49 -11.35
C TRP A 156 0.76 7.63 -12.62
N ALA A 157 0.54 6.33 -12.48
CA ALA A 157 0.49 5.37 -13.58
C ALA A 157 -0.80 4.52 -13.50
N GLY A 158 -1.16 3.91 -14.62
CA GLY A 158 -2.41 3.16 -14.78
C GLY A 158 -2.44 1.79 -14.10
N VAL A 159 -3.58 1.13 -14.23
CA VAL A 159 -3.87 -0.18 -13.63
C VAL A 159 -2.88 -1.25 -14.07
N ASP A 160 -2.44 -1.24 -15.33
CA ASP A 160 -1.48 -2.24 -15.84
C ASP A 160 -0.15 -2.18 -15.11
N VAL A 161 0.32 -0.96 -14.78
CA VAL A 161 1.55 -0.76 -13.99
C VAL A 161 1.33 -1.21 -12.55
N ALA A 162 0.17 -0.92 -11.96
CA ALA A 162 -0.18 -1.40 -10.63
C ALA A 162 -0.24 -2.95 -10.56
N HIS A 163 -0.83 -3.59 -11.57
CA HIS A 163 -0.85 -5.05 -11.68
C HIS A 163 0.55 -5.64 -11.81
N ALA A 164 1.43 -4.99 -12.59
CA ALA A 164 2.81 -5.42 -12.74
C ALA A 164 3.56 -5.31 -11.41
N GLU A 165 3.33 -4.26 -10.61
CA GLU A 165 3.92 -4.08 -9.30
C GLU A 165 3.56 -5.25 -8.35
N VAL A 166 2.27 -5.54 -8.22
CA VAL A 166 1.78 -6.67 -7.39
C VAL A 166 2.34 -8.00 -7.89
N LEU A 167 2.30 -8.26 -9.21
CA LEU A 167 2.77 -9.52 -9.78
C LEU A 167 4.28 -9.71 -9.60
N ASN A 168 5.08 -8.65 -9.78
CA ASN A 168 6.51 -8.69 -9.56
C ASN A 168 6.86 -8.89 -8.09
N GLY A 169 6.13 -8.25 -7.19
CA GLY A 169 6.26 -8.48 -5.75
C GLY A 169 6.01 -9.94 -5.35
N ILE A 170 4.96 -10.57 -5.89
CA ILE A 170 4.69 -11.99 -5.68
C ILE A 170 5.85 -12.86 -6.19
N LYS A 171 6.37 -12.58 -7.38
CA LYS A 171 7.48 -13.34 -7.96
C LYS A 171 8.77 -13.23 -7.15
N ARG A 172 9.12 -12.02 -6.65
CA ARG A 172 10.29 -11.81 -5.78
C ARG A 172 10.16 -12.62 -4.50
N PHE A 173 9.02 -12.53 -3.81
CA PHE A 173 8.74 -13.31 -2.60
C PHE A 173 8.87 -14.82 -2.83
N GLN A 174 8.34 -15.34 -3.95
CA GLN A 174 8.47 -16.75 -4.28
C GLN A 174 9.92 -17.18 -4.58
N ALA A 175 10.72 -16.29 -5.18
CA ALA A 175 12.13 -16.54 -5.47
C ALA A 175 12.95 -16.62 -4.18
N GLU A 176 12.73 -15.70 -3.22
CA GLU A 176 13.40 -15.72 -1.92
C GLU A 176 13.12 -17.01 -1.13
N ARG A 177 11.90 -17.48 -1.12
CA ARG A 177 11.51 -18.73 -0.45
C ARG A 177 12.10 -20.00 -1.09
N ARG A 178 12.50 -19.92 -2.36
CA ARG A 178 13.13 -21.05 -3.08
C ARG A 178 14.64 -21.03 -2.96
N ALA A 179 15.25 -19.92 -2.58
CA ALA A 179 16.67 -19.84 -2.34
C ALA A 179 17.02 -20.76 -1.15
N PRO A 180 18.00 -21.68 -1.28
CA PRO A 180 18.42 -22.52 -0.17
C PRO A 180 18.95 -21.60 0.94
N ALA A 181 18.53 -21.89 2.18
CA ALA A 181 19.13 -21.24 3.36
C ALA A 181 20.64 -21.53 3.33
N GLY A 182 21.44 -20.47 3.11
CA GLY A 182 22.90 -20.54 3.08
C GLY A 182 23.49 -20.86 4.45
#